data_d83ff6466da606b2d60d49a94a04fabe
#
_entry.id   d83ff6466da606b2d60d49a94a04fabe
#
_cell.length_a   1.000
_cell.length_b   1.000
_cell.length_c   1.000
_cell.angle_alpha   90.00
_cell.angle_beta   90.00
_cell.angle_gamma   90.00
#
_symmetry.space_group_name_H-M   'P 1'
#
loop_
_entity.id
_entity.type
_entity.pdbx_description
1 polymer ?
#
loop_
_entity_poly.entity_id
_entity_poly.type
_entity_poly.pdbx_seq_one_letter_code
_entity_poly.pdbx_strand_id
1 'polypeptide(L)'
;DDYLWDGVEVQIGSDPLDPDTDDEGLDDGDEVVNWTTNPTLPDTDGDELDDREEVQDYGTDPLKADSDGDGLNDSEELFNYDTDPLDPDSDNDGLLDGAEVALGTDPLDFDSDNGGVIDGVEVLTHETNPLDSSDDLTDLVDNDDDGLTNGQEEIYGTDPEDPDSDGDGLNDGHEVLDLGTNATNPDTDADNLGDWWENNVTGTDPLDPDTDGDGLGDWWENNVTDTDPLNPDTDDDLLNDFQ
;
A
#
# COMPACT_ATOMS: atom_id res chain seq x y z
N ASP A 1 37.62 -4.37 -15.96
CA ASP A 1 37.03 -4.65 -17.30
C ASP A 1 35.52 -4.74 -17.15
N ASP A 2 34.86 -3.67 -17.45
CA ASP A 2 33.42 -3.37 -17.22
C ASP A 2 32.54 -3.62 -18.45
N TYR A 3 33.08 -4.32 -19.46
CA TYR A 3 32.42 -4.64 -20.73
C TYR A 3 32.24 -3.46 -21.71
N LEU A 4 32.67 -2.24 -21.38
CA LEU A 4 32.81 -1.15 -22.34
C LEU A 4 34.15 -1.25 -23.13
N TRP A 5 34.22 -0.58 -24.23
CA TRP A 5 35.42 -0.49 -25.04
C TRP A 5 36.08 0.89 -24.79
N ASP A 6 37.40 0.89 -24.54
CA ASP A 6 38.18 2.13 -24.31
C ASP A 6 37.79 3.29 -25.24
N GLY A 7 37.38 2.99 -26.48
CA GLY A 7 36.99 4.00 -27.47
C GLY A 7 35.61 4.60 -27.22
N VAL A 8 34.73 3.88 -26.52
CA VAL A 8 33.40 4.38 -26.07
C VAL A 8 33.61 5.22 -24.83
N GLU A 9 34.38 4.72 -23.87
CA GLU A 9 34.69 5.39 -22.61
C GLU A 9 35.30 6.79 -22.84
N VAL A 10 36.32 6.87 -23.68
CA VAL A 10 36.92 8.16 -24.09
C VAL A 10 35.88 9.09 -24.72
N GLN A 11 34.87 8.54 -25.41
CA GLN A 11 33.84 9.34 -26.08
C GLN A 11 32.81 9.89 -25.12
N ILE A 12 32.44 9.12 -24.10
CA ILE A 12 31.46 9.50 -23.07
C ILE A 12 32.13 10.25 -21.90
N GLY A 13 33.46 10.09 -21.74
CA GLY A 13 34.26 10.82 -20.76
C GLY A 13 34.65 10.02 -19.52
N SER A 14 34.33 8.73 -19.47
CA SER A 14 34.79 7.84 -18.40
C SER A 14 36.26 7.41 -18.59
N ASP A 15 36.90 6.83 -17.58
CA ASP A 15 38.32 6.44 -17.56
C ASP A 15 38.48 4.98 -17.97
N PRO A 16 39.06 4.67 -19.16
CA PRO A 16 39.28 3.28 -19.64
C PRO A 16 40.15 2.40 -18.73
N LEU A 17 40.68 2.91 -17.66
CA LEU A 17 41.51 2.17 -16.70
C LEU A 17 40.78 1.97 -15.36
N ASP A 18 39.66 2.60 -15.16
CA ASP A 18 38.82 2.51 -13.99
C ASP A 18 37.45 1.95 -14.40
N PRO A 19 37.01 0.79 -13.90
CA PRO A 19 35.72 0.24 -14.29
C PRO A 19 34.50 0.92 -13.66
N ASP A 20 34.70 1.85 -12.75
CA ASP A 20 33.68 2.61 -12.00
C ASP A 20 34.26 4.02 -11.83
N THR A 21 34.03 4.87 -12.84
CA THR A 21 34.74 6.16 -13.00
C THR A 21 34.39 7.19 -11.93
N ASP A 22 33.20 7.13 -11.37
CA ASP A 22 32.72 8.08 -10.35
C ASP A 22 32.69 7.52 -8.92
N ASP A 23 33.12 6.25 -8.77
CA ASP A 23 33.26 5.57 -7.48
C ASP A 23 31.92 5.36 -6.72
N GLU A 24 30.76 5.30 -7.42
CA GLU A 24 29.44 5.14 -6.78
C GLU A 24 29.06 3.66 -6.57
N GLY A 25 29.67 2.74 -7.32
CA GLY A 25 29.55 1.30 -7.14
C GLY A 25 28.79 0.53 -8.22
N LEU A 26 28.35 1.17 -9.31
CA LEU A 26 28.04 0.53 -10.59
C LEU A 26 29.28 0.57 -11.50
N ASP A 27 29.45 -0.43 -12.34
CA ASP A 27 30.49 -0.38 -13.37
C ASP A 27 30.01 0.50 -14.55
N ASP A 28 30.88 1.33 -15.15
CA ASP A 28 30.59 2.19 -16.30
C ASP A 28 29.81 1.44 -17.41
N GLY A 29 30.10 0.16 -17.60
CA GLY A 29 29.41 -0.69 -18.56
C GLY A 29 27.99 -1.02 -18.19
N ASP A 30 27.71 -1.23 -16.94
CA ASP A 30 26.35 -1.48 -16.45
C ASP A 30 25.51 -0.21 -16.55
N GLU A 31 26.07 0.94 -16.21
CA GLU A 31 25.43 2.24 -16.33
C GLU A 31 25.01 2.54 -17.78
N VAL A 32 25.95 2.46 -18.72
CA VAL A 32 25.67 2.79 -20.12
C VAL A 32 24.72 1.79 -20.78
N VAL A 33 24.82 0.50 -20.46
CA VAL A 33 24.10 -0.56 -21.18
C VAL A 33 22.77 -0.92 -20.55
N ASN A 34 22.73 -1.00 -19.22
CA ASN A 34 21.57 -1.48 -18.48
C ASN A 34 20.70 -0.34 -17.97
N TRP A 35 21.30 0.73 -17.47
CA TRP A 35 20.57 1.79 -16.77
C TRP A 35 20.46 3.09 -17.55
N THR A 36 21.38 3.34 -18.50
CA THR A 36 21.47 4.58 -19.29
C THR A 36 21.81 5.80 -18.45
N THR A 37 22.44 5.59 -17.31
CA THR A 37 22.96 6.62 -16.42
C THR A 37 24.29 7.18 -16.94
N ASN A 38 24.87 8.14 -16.24
CA ASN A 38 26.06 8.85 -16.66
C ASN A 38 27.29 8.40 -15.83
N PRO A 39 28.21 7.57 -16.37
CA PRO A 39 29.32 6.98 -15.63
C PRO A 39 30.40 7.97 -15.17
N THR A 40 30.08 9.22 -15.07
CA THR A 40 30.94 10.29 -14.53
C THR A 40 30.22 11.14 -13.49
N LEU A 41 29.00 10.75 -13.12
CA LEU A 41 28.15 11.43 -12.15
C LEU A 41 27.48 10.39 -11.25
N PRO A 42 27.86 10.30 -9.99
CA PRO A 42 27.31 9.30 -9.06
C PRO A 42 25.79 9.38 -8.84
N ASP A 43 25.17 10.47 -9.25
CA ASP A 43 23.76 10.81 -9.15
C ASP A 43 23.40 11.50 -10.47
N THR A 44 22.73 10.73 -11.35
CA THR A 44 22.49 11.17 -12.73
C THR A 44 21.39 12.22 -12.85
N ASP A 45 20.33 12.15 -12.06
CA ASP A 45 19.18 13.04 -12.12
C ASP A 45 19.20 14.17 -11.08
N GLY A 46 20.04 14.04 -10.04
CA GLY A 46 20.36 15.12 -9.11
C GLY A 46 19.43 15.23 -7.92
N ASP A 47 18.85 14.12 -7.48
CA ASP A 47 17.91 14.06 -6.36
C ASP A 47 18.56 13.78 -4.99
N GLU A 48 19.88 13.55 -4.93
CA GLU A 48 20.69 13.25 -3.75
C GLU A 48 20.75 11.75 -3.38
N LEU A 49 20.16 10.84 -4.20
CA LEU A 49 20.50 9.41 -4.20
C LEU A 49 21.57 9.14 -5.25
N ASP A 50 22.46 8.19 -5.03
CA ASP A 50 23.34 7.72 -6.10
C ASP A 50 22.64 6.65 -6.95
N ASP A 51 23.03 6.57 -8.26
CA ASP A 51 22.39 5.68 -9.22
C ASP A 51 22.39 4.21 -8.74
N ARG A 52 23.43 3.80 -7.98
CA ARG A 52 23.51 2.47 -7.39
C ARG A 52 22.51 2.27 -6.24
N GLU A 53 22.35 3.25 -5.36
CA GLU A 53 21.36 3.18 -4.26
C GLU A 53 19.96 3.04 -4.83
N GLU A 54 19.64 3.81 -5.88
CA GLU A 54 18.36 3.72 -6.56
C GLU A 54 18.11 2.34 -7.14
N VAL A 55 19.03 1.86 -7.96
CA VAL A 55 18.90 0.57 -8.67
C VAL A 55 18.90 -0.64 -7.74
N GLN A 56 19.71 -0.64 -6.66
CA GLN A 56 19.97 -1.83 -5.85
C GLN A 56 19.27 -1.83 -4.51
N ASP A 57 19.09 -0.67 -3.90
CA ASP A 57 18.61 -0.57 -2.54
C ASP A 57 17.14 -0.12 -2.48
N TYR A 58 16.69 0.80 -3.35
CA TYR A 58 15.35 1.39 -3.31
C TYR A 58 14.44 0.96 -4.47
N GLY A 59 14.98 0.72 -5.65
CA GLY A 59 14.24 0.30 -6.84
C GLY A 59 13.62 1.46 -7.61
N THR A 60 14.07 2.68 -7.34
CA THR A 60 13.68 3.91 -8.04
C THR A 60 14.32 4.03 -9.44
N ASP A 61 13.96 5.02 -10.22
CA ASP A 61 14.44 5.22 -11.60
C ASP A 61 15.58 6.28 -11.62
N PRO A 62 16.87 5.89 -11.76
CA PRO A 62 18.02 6.79 -11.65
C PRO A 62 18.08 7.89 -12.73
N LEU A 63 17.04 8.04 -13.49
CA LEU A 63 16.87 9.11 -14.49
C LEU A 63 15.71 10.04 -14.14
N LYS A 64 15.06 9.84 -12.99
CA LYS A 64 13.92 10.63 -12.54
C LYS A 64 14.00 10.91 -11.05
N ALA A 65 14.35 12.11 -10.70
CA ALA A 65 14.37 12.60 -9.32
C ALA A 65 13.04 12.48 -8.53
N ASP A 66 11.98 11.98 -9.14
CA ASP A 66 10.63 11.79 -8.65
C ASP A 66 10.07 10.62 -9.46
N SER A 67 10.21 9.39 -8.92
CA SER A 67 9.98 8.15 -9.65
C SER A 67 8.50 7.89 -9.93
N ASP A 68 7.62 8.18 -8.98
CA ASP A 68 6.17 7.96 -9.09
C ASP A 68 5.39 9.18 -9.57
N GLY A 69 5.97 10.39 -9.45
CA GLY A 69 5.42 11.62 -10.05
C GLY A 69 4.47 12.39 -9.13
N ASP A 70 4.57 12.23 -7.83
CA ASP A 70 3.72 12.85 -6.82
C ASP A 70 4.12 14.29 -6.47
N GLY A 71 5.37 14.67 -6.77
CA GLY A 71 5.94 16.00 -6.55
C GLY A 71 6.96 16.11 -5.42
N LEU A 72 7.27 15.01 -4.72
CA LEU A 72 8.46 14.86 -3.87
C LEU A 72 9.58 14.21 -4.68
N ASN A 73 10.82 14.38 -4.26
CA ASN A 73 11.94 13.64 -4.81
C ASN A 73 12.10 12.33 -4.00
N ASP A 74 12.59 11.27 -4.65
CA ASP A 74 12.78 9.95 -4.03
C ASP A 74 13.58 10.05 -2.72
N SER A 75 14.63 10.88 -2.68
CA SER A 75 15.40 11.14 -1.45
C SER A 75 14.63 11.90 -0.38
N GLU A 76 13.76 12.85 -0.75
CA GLU A 76 12.90 13.56 0.23
C GLU A 76 11.92 12.61 0.88
N GLU A 77 11.35 11.70 0.14
CA GLU A 77 10.45 10.67 0.63
C GLU A 77 11.14 9.75 1.62
N LEU A 78 12.26 9.16 1.24
CA LEU A 78 13.01 8.21 2.07
C LEU A 78 13.57 8.82 3.36
N PHE A 79 13.98 10.10 3.35
CA PHE A 79 14.75 10.67 4.46
C PHE A 79 14.03 11.76 5.25
N ASN A 80 13.00 12.37 4.69
CA ASN A 80 12.29 13.46 5.33
C ASN A 80 10.86 13.08 5.75
N TYR A 81 10.18 12.26 4.94
CA TYR A 81 8.76 11.98 5.12
C TYR A 81 8.45 10.52 5.48
N ASP A 82 9.40 9.60 5.26
CA ASP A 82 9.24 8.14 5.47
C ASP A 82 8.14 7.54 4.56
N THR A 83 7.87 8.18 3.40
CA THR A 83 6.95 7.68 2.36
C THR A 83 7.66 6.71 1.39
N ASP A 84 6.90 6.04 0.53
CA ASP A 84 7.44 5.08 -0.45
C ASP A 84 7.61 5.77 -1.81
N PRO A 85 8.86 5.96 -2.32
CA PRO A 85 9.12 6.68 -3.58
C PRO A 85 8.56 6.00 -4.83
N LEU A 86 7.80 4.92 -4.69
CA LEU A 86 7.12 4.21 -5.77
C LEU A 86 5.59 4.19 -5.58
N ASP A 87 5.07 4.79 -4.51
CA ASP A 87 3.64 4.88 -4.22
C ASP A 87 3.24 6.35 -3.99
N PRO A 88 2.58 7.00 -4.96
CA PRO A 88 2.34 8.44 -4.93
C PRO A 88 1.30 8.91 -3.91
N ASP A 89 0.69 8.02 -3.12
CA ASP A 89 -0.39 8.27 -2.14
C ASP A 89 -0.27 7.22 -1.03
N SER A 90 0.67 7.46 -0.10
CA SER A 90 1.14 6.47 0.88
C SER A 90 0.09 6.00 1.88
N ASP A 91 -0.87 6.85 2.25
CA ASP A 91 -1.97 6.51 3.16
C ASP A 91 -3.29 6.21 2.46
N ASN A 92 -3.34 6.39 1.14
CA ASN A 92 -4.47 6.10 0.26
C ASN A 92 -5.72 6.94 0.54
N ASP A 93 -5.56 8.19 0.94
CA ASP A 93 -6.66 9.12 1.21
C ASP A 93 -7.16 9.87 -0.05
N GLY A 94 -6.42 9.77 -1.16
CA GLY A 94 -6.70 10.40 -2.44
C GLY A 94 -5.97 11.71 -2.68
N LEU A 95 -5.19 12.22 -1.73
CA LEU A 95 -4.15 13.21 -1.98
C LEU A 95 -2.84 12.52 -2.35
N LEU A 96 -1.97 13.22 -3.03
CA LEU A 96 -0.61 12.75 -3.29
C LEU A 96 0.32 13.25 -2.17
N ASP A 97 1.31 12.47 -1.77
CA ASP A 97 2.23 12.79 -0.68
C ASP A 97 2.83 14.20 -0.83
N GLY A 98 3.25 14.58 -2.04
CA GLY A 98 3.73 15.93 -2.33
C GLY A 98 2.67 17.04 -2.21
N ALA A 99 1.41 16.72 -2.45
CA ALA A 99 0.31 17.67 -2.24
C ALA A 99 0.05 17.87 -0.74
N GLU A 100 0.12 16.82 0.06
CA GLU A 100 -0.03 16.84 1.50
C GLU A 100 1.07 17.65 2.18
N VAL A 101 2.32 17.39 1.83
CA VAL A 101 3.45 18.20 2.29
C VAL A 101 3.25 19.68 1.98
N ALA A 102 2.71 20.01 0.80
CA ALA A 102 2.41 21.40 0.43
C ALA A 102 1.25 22.01 1.21
N LEU A 103 0.27 21.21 1.63
CA LEU A 103 -0.85 21.59 2.48
C LEU A 103 -0.45 21.66 3.96
N GLY A 104 0.50 20.83 4.37
CA GLY A 104 0.99 20.69 5.73
C GLY A 104 0.29 19.59 6.51
N THR A 105 -0.40 18.68 5.82
CA THR A 105 -0.92 17.41 6.33
C THR A 105 0.20 16.37 6.44
N ASP A 106 -0.06 15.23 7.02
CA ASP A 106 0.91 14.14 7.20
C ASP A 106 0.67 13.05 6.14
N PRO A 107 1.57 12.82 5.17
CA PRO A 107 1.39 11.84 4.10
C PRO A 107 1.23 10.37 4.54
N LEU A 108 1.29 10.10 5.84
CA LEU A 108 1.11 8.77 6.43
C LEU A 108 -0.11 8.70 7.37
N ASP A 109 -0.89 9.78 7.45
CA ASP A 109 -2.08 9.86 8.30
C ASP A 109 -3.26 10.45 7.52
N PHE A 110 -4.11 9.59 7.04
CA PHE A 110 -5.27 9.90 6.19
C PHE A 110 -6.25 10.93 6.76
N ASP A 111 -6.15 11.30 8.05
CA ASP A 111 -7.02 12.26 8.78
C ASP A 111 -6.16 13.06 9.76
N SER A 112 -5.38 14.03 9.23
CA SER A 112 -4.35 14.77 9.95
C SER A 112 -4.81 15.53 11.18
N ASP A 113 -6.07 15.95 11.24
CA ASP A 113 -6.62 16.67 12.39
C ASP A 113 -7.52 15.81 13.29
N ASN A 114 -7.78 14.56 12.88
CA ASN A 114 -8.62 13.58 13.56
C ASN A 114 -10.08 14.08 13.72
N GLY A 115 -10.59 14.79 12.71
CA GLY A 115 -11.96 15.31 12.65
C GLY A 115 -13.01 14.28 12.27
N GLY A 116 -12.55 13.19 11.64
CA GLY A 116 -13.37 12.08 11.15
C GLY A 116 -13.74 12.21 9.68
N VAL A 117 -13.19 13.19 8.98
CA VAL A 117 -13.18 13.32 7.52
C VAL A 117 -11.73 13.21 7.08
N ILE A 118 -11.43 12.45 6.03
CA ILE A 118 -10.07 12.30 5.53
C ILE A 118 -9.63 13.52 4.76
N ASP A 119 -8.34 13.84 4.79
CA ASP A 119 -7.74 15.02 4.19
C ASP A 119 -8.10 15.14 2.68
N GLY A 120 -8.05 14.02 1.95
CA GLY A 120 -8.43 13.98 0.54
C GLY A 120 -9.89 14.35 0.26
N VAL A 121 -10.82 13.89 1.07
CA VAL A 121 -12.25 14.27 0.95
C VAL A 121 -12.44 15.73 1.31
N GLU A 122 -11.80 16.22 2.35
CA GLU A 122 -11.86 17.62 2.73
C GLU A 122 -11.41 18.56 1.62
N VAL A 123 -10.22 18.27 1.06
CA VAL A 123 -9.61 19.12 0.03
C VAL A 123 -10.32 19.01 -1.32
N LEU A 124 -10.67 17.78 -1.74
CA LEU A 124 -11.14 17.52 -3.10
C LEU A 124 -12.66 17.60 -3.26
N THR A 125 -13.41 17.36 -2.19
CA THR A 125 -14.87 17.23 -2.23
C THR A 125 -15.58 18.32 -1.40
N HIS A 126 -15.15 18.51 -0.14
CA HIS A 126 -15.84 19.40 0.79
C HIS A 126 -15.32 20.83 0.77
N GLU A 127 -14.12 21.08 0.28
CA GLU A 127 -13.44 22.37 0.33
C GLU A 127 -13.27 22.87 1.80
N THR A 128 -13.13 21.91 2.76
CA THR A 128 -12.82 22.17 4.17
C THR A 128 -11.30 22.18 4.40
N ASN A 129 -10.86 22.40 5.63
CA ASN A 129 -9.45 22.53 5.96
C ASN A 129 -8.94 21.29 6.70
N PRO A 130 -8.13 20.42 6.09
CA PRO A 130 -7.66 19.15 6.66
C PRO A 130 -6.78 19.31 7.93
N LEU A 131 -6.71 20.50 8.50
CA LEU A 131 -5.99 20.80 9.73
C LEU A 131 -6.91 21.49 10.76
N ASP A 132 -8.25 21.47 10.59
CA ASP A 132 -9.21 22.10 11.48
C ASP A 132 -10.49 21.26 11.66
N SER A 133 -10.43 20.24 12.49
CA SER A 133 -11.56 19.33 12.83
C SER A 133 -12.85 20.02 13.26
N SER A 134 -12.90 21.33 13.30
CA SER A 134 -14.11 22.08 13.64
C SER A 134 -15.00 22.40 12.44
N ASP A 135 -14.49 22.29 11.22
CA ASP A 135 -15.27 22.49 9.98
C ASP A 135 -15.76 21.18 9.32
N ASP A 136 -15.41 20.01 9.87
CA ASP A 136 -15.88 18.66 9.49
C ASP A 136 -17.31 18.36 9.97
N LEU A 137 -17.94 19.27 10.64
CA LEU A 137 -19.22 19.06 11.36
C LEU A 137 -20.42 18.57 10.52
N THR A 138 -20.30 18.51 9.19
CA THR A 138 -21.35 17.97 8.33
C THR A 138 -21.31 16.46 8.18
N ASP A 139 -20.16 15.81 8.50
CA ASP A 139 -19.94 14.41 8.27
C ASP A 139 -19.88 13.53 9.54
N LEU A 140 -20.06 14.16 10.72
CA LEU A 140 -20.27 13.45 11.99
C LEU A 140 -21.68 12.85 12.16
N VAL A 141 -22.49 12.88 11.12
CA VAL A 141 -23.83 12.29 11.11
C VAL A 141 -23.71 10.83 10.69
N ASP A 142 -24.21 9.94 11.51
CA ASP A 142 -24.41 8.52 11.23
C ASP A 142 -25.91 8.37 10.94
N ASN A 143 -26.31 8.18 9.68
CA ASN A 143 -27.71 8.23 9.26
C ASN A 143 -28.45 6.93 9.52
N ASP A 144 -27.74 5.80 9.50
CA ASP A 144 -28.31 4.45 9.64
C ASP A 144 -27.95 3.78 10.99
N ASP A 145 -27.19 4.50 11.82
CA ASP A 145 -26.77 4.08 13.16
C ASP A 145 -25.93 2.78 13.16
N ASP A 146 -25.10 2.55 12.16
CA ASP A 146 -24.23 1.35 12.06
C ASP A 146 -22.88 1.51 12.77
N GLY A 147 -22.49 2.75 13.10
CA GLY A 147 -21.26 3.11 13.81
C GLY A 147 -20.20 3.79 12.92
N LEU A 148 -20.41 3.85 11.61
CA LEU A 148 -19.69 4.76 10.72
C LEU A 148 -20.45 6.08 10.63
N THR A 149 -19.73 7.16 10.43
CA THR A 149 -20.36 8.41 10.02
C THR A 149 -20.54 8.43 8.51
N ASN A 150 -21.44 9.26 7.99
CA ASN A 150 -21.64 9.40 6.54
C ASN A 150 -20.34 9.72 5.79
N GLY A 151 -19.43 10.49 6.42
CA GLY A 151 -18.11 10.79 5.85
C GLY A 151 -17.20 9.56 5.79
N GLN A 152 -17.19 8.75 6.85
CA GLN A 152 -16.44 7.48 6.85
C GLN A 152 -16.99 6.51 5.81
N GLU A 153 -18.30 6.46 5.63
CA GLU A 153 -18.95 5.61 4.64
C GLU A 153 -18.58 6.02 3.20
N GLU A 154 -18.48 7.32 2.93
CA GLU A 154 -17.99 7.79 1.63
C GLU A 154 -16.58 7.28 1.33
N ILE A 155 -15.72 7.19 2.36
CA ILE A 155 -14.35 6.64 2.25
C ILE A 155 -14.35 5.15 1.95
N TYR A 156 -15.14 4.38 2.71
CA TYR A 156 -15.19 2.92 2.56
C TYR A 156 -16.05 2.47 1.38
N GLY A 157 -16.80 3.42 0.77
CA GLY A 157 -17.67 3.18 -0.37
C GLY A 157 -18.96 2.49 0.00
N THR A 158 -19.37 2.56 1.27
CA THR A 158 -20.63 2.07 1.81
C THR A 158 -21.79 3.07 1.57
N ASP A 159 -23.03 2.69 1.83
CA ASP A 159 -24.22 3.54 1.60
C ASP A 159 -24.70 4.16 2.94
N PRO A 160 -24.55 5.49 3.14
CA PRO A 160 -24.95 6.18 4.38
C PRO A 160 -26.43 6.05 4.83
N GLU A 161 -27.23 5.31 4.13
CA GLU A 161 -28.63 5.06 4.44
C GLU A 161 -28.92 3.55 4.62
N ASP A 162 -27.89 2.68 4.46
CA ASP A 162 -28.00 1.21 4.55
C ASP A 162 -26.89 0.63 5.43
N PRO A 163 -27.17 0.23 6.68
CA PRO A 163 -26.16 -0.21 7.64
C PRO A 163 -25.46 -1.55 7.32
N ASP A 164 -25.70 -2.13 6.14
CA ASP A 164 -25.17 -3.41 5.66
C ASP A 164 -25.11 -3.36 4.12
N SER A 165 -24.14 -2.61 3.62
CA SER A 165 -24.04 -2.21 2.20
C SER A 165 -23.91 -3.37 1.21
N ASP A 166 -23.31 -4.50 1.60
CA ASP A 166 -23.18 -5.67 0.73
C ASP A 166 -24.24 -6.76 1.00
N GLY A 167 -24.99 -6.63 2.09
CA GLY A 167 -26.13 -7.47 2.41
C GLY A 167 -25.79 -8.86 2.98
N ASP A 168 -24.61 -9.01 3.55
CA ASP A 168 -24.15 -10.28 4.10
C ASP A 168 -24.69 -10.55 5.53
N GLY A 169 -25.09 -9.50 6.25
CA GLY A 169 -25.65 -9.56 7.62
C GLY A 169 -24.70 -9.07 8.72
N LEU A 170 -23.50 -8.57 8.37
CA LEU A 170 -22.69 -7.72 9.21
C LEU A 170 -23.05 -6.24 8.93
N ASN A 171 -22.84 -5.37 9.88
CA ASN A 171 -22.96 -3.93 9.66
C ASN A 171 -21.63 -3.38 9.18
N ASP A 172 -21.64 -2.40 8.28
CA ASP A 172 -20.45 -1.79 7.72
C ASP A 172 -19.47 -1.32 8.80
N GLY A 173 -19.98 -0.64 9.84
CA GLY A 173 -19.16 -0.22 10.98
C GLY A 173 -18.53 -1.38 11.77
N HIS A 174 -19.20 -2.53 11.89
CA HIS A 174 -18.62 -3.70 12.54
C HIS A 174 -17.51 -4.32 11.68
N GLU A 175 -17.71 -4.37 10.39
CA GLU A 175 -16.72 -4.88 9.44
C GLU A 175 -15.45 -4.04 9.42
N VAL A 176 -15.59 -2.75 9.23
CA VAL A 176 -14.47 -1.81 9.11
C VAL A 176 -13.73 -1.64 10.43
N LEU A 177 -14.45 -1.43 11.55
CA LEU A 177 -13.83 -1.02 12.81
C LEU A 177 -13.37 -2.20 13.69
N ASP A 178 -14.04 -3.36 13.60
CA ASP A 178 -13.80 -4.49 14.49
C ASP A 178 -13.15 -5.68 13.78
N LEU A 179 -13.56 -5.99 12.55
CA LEU A 179 -13.09 -7.17 11.81
C LEU A 179 -11.98 -6.86 10.81
N GLY A 180 -11.98 -5.66 10.22
CA GLY A 180 -11.07 -5.27 9.15
C GLY A 180 -11.45 -5.88 7.80
N THR A 181 -12.70 -6.34 7.65
CA THR A 181 -13.25 -6.87 6.40
C THR A 181 -13.71 -5.74 5.47
N ASN A 182 -14.03 -6.09 4.22
CA ASN A 182 -14.47 -5.14 3.21
C ASN A 182 -16.01 -5.07 3.17
N ALA A 183 -16.59 -4.08 3.81
CA ALA A 183 -18.03 -3.85 3.93
C ALA A 183 -18.82 -3.65 2.60
N THR A 184 -18.15 -3.75 1.45
CA THR A 184 -18.77 -3.77 0.12
C THR A 184 -18.61 -5.12 -0.60
N ASN A 185 -18.08 -6.14 0.10
CA ASN A 185 -17.83 -7.45 -0.45
C ASN A 185 -18.14 -8.55 0.59
N PRO A 186 -19.22 -9.30 0.46
CA PRO A 186 -19.71 -10.28 1.44
C PRO A 186 -18.81 -11.51 1.66
N ASP A 187 -17.61 -11.54 1.08
CA ASP A 187 -16.62 -12.63 1.12
C ASP A 187 -15.25 -11.98 0.85
N THR A 188 -14.62 -11.46 1.91
CA THR A 188 -13.43 -10.59 1.80
C THR A 188 -12.21 -11.32 1.26
N ASP A 189 -11.94 -12.55 1.71
CA ASP A 189 -10.77 -13.35 1.29
C ASP A 189 -11.04 -14.23 0.07
N ALA A 190 -12.31 -14.27 -0.40
CA ALA A 190 -12.77 -14.97 -1.58
C ALA A 190 -12.62 -16.50 -1.53
N ASP A 191 -12.78 -17.09 -0.36
CA ASP A 191 -12.74 -18.56 -0.15
C ASP A 191 -14.09 -19.25 -0.43
N ASN A 192 -15.18 -18.49 -0.57
CA ASN A 192 -16.62 -18.83 -0.72
C ASN A 192 -17.35 -19.12 0.59
N LEU A 193 -16.77 -18.85 1.76
CA LEU A 193 -17.54 -18.52 2.95
C LEU A 193 -17.79 -16.99 2.93
N GLY A 194 -18.82 -16.51 3.54
CA GLY A 194 -19.05 -15.10 3.70
C GLY A 194 -18.59 -14.65 5.09
N ASP A 195 -18.15 -13.42 5.20
CA ASP A 195 -17.59 -12.83 6.41
C ASP A 195 -18.51 -13.01 7.63
N TRP A 196 -19.83 -12.85 7.43
CA TRP A 196 -20.81 -13.12 8.48
C TRP A 196 -20.80 -14.58 8.96
N TRP A 197 -20.68 -15.51 8.01
CA TRP A 197 -20.71 -16.93 8.33
C TRP A 197 -19.45 -17.33 9.11
N GLU A 198 -18.33 -16.81 8.74
CA GLU A 198 -17.04 -17.03 9.38
C GLU A 198 -17.03 -16.48 10.80
N ASN A 199 -17.40 -15.22 10.95
CA ASN A 199 -17.47 -14.57 12.26
C ASN A 199 -18.49 -15.20 13.21
N ASN A 200 -19.65 -15.68 12.72
CA ASN A 200 -20.77 -16.07 13.57
C ASN A 200 -21.00 -17.58 13.67
N VAL A 201 -20.49 -18.38 12.74
CA VAL A 201 -20.81 -19.81 12.66
C VAL A 201 -19.58 -20.71 12.74
N THR A 202 -18.58 -20.48 11.91
CA THR A 202 -17.37 -21.33 11.88
C THR A 202 -16.31 -20.86 12.87
N GLY A 203 -16.19 -19.55 13.09
CA GLY A 203 -15.15 -18.95 13.90
C GLY A 203 -13.80 -18.88 13.17
N THR A 204 -13.82 -19.04 11.84
CA THR A 204 -12.66 -18.87 10.97
C THR A 204 -12.31 -17.38 10.81
N ASP A 205 -11.16 -17.08 10.26
CA ASP A 205 -10.69 -15.69 10.02
C ASP A 205 -11.16 -15.21 8.64
N PRO A 206 -12.09 -14.24 8.54
CA PRO A 206 -12.62 -13.76 7.26
C PRO A 206 -11.60 -13.02 6.38
N LEU A 207 -10.34 -12.95 6.81
CA LEU A 207 -9.21 -12.39 6.06
C LEU A 207 -8.22 -13.45 5.60
N ASP A 208 -8.40 -14.74 5.99
CA ASP A 208 -7.48 -15.83 5.65
C ASP A 208 -8.24 -17.05 5.14
N PRO A 209 -8.18 -17.39 3.83
CA PRO A 209 -8.94 -18.49 3.24
C PRO A 209 -8.54 -19.90 3.70
N ASP A 210 -7.60 -20.01 4.64
CA ASP A 210 -7.06 -21.26 5.22
C ASP A 210 -6.61 -20.97 6.66
N THR A 211 -7.57 -20.76 7.56
CA THR A 211 -7.37 -20.23 8.93
C THR A 211 -6.36 -21.04 9.75
N ASP A 212 -6.28 -22.35 9.60
CA ASP A 212 -5.34 -23.19 10.36
C ASP A 212 -4.02 -23.46 9.61
N GLY A 213 -3.94 -23.08 8.33
CA GLY A 213 -2.72 -23.11 7.51
C GLY A 213 -2.31 -24.50 7.07
N ASP A 214 -3.23 -25.46 6.99
CA ASP A 214 -2.94 -26.86 6.66
C ASP A 214 -2.87 -27.13 5.15
N GLY A 215 -3.42 -26.20 4.34
CA GLY A 215 -3.46 -26.20 2.87
C GLY A 215 -4.80 -26.64 2.27
N LEU A 216 -5.81 -26.92 3.10
CA LEU A 216 -7.22 -26.89 2.72
C LEU A 216 -7.78 -25.49 3.03
N GLY A 217 -8.73 -25.00 2.28
CA GLY A 217 -9.42 -23.75 2.60
C GLY A 217 -10.65 -24.03 3.45
N ASP A 218 -11.02 -23.07 4.29
CA ASP A 218 -12.09 -23.18 5.29
C ASP A 218 -13.43 -23.63 4.69
N TRP A 219 -13.77 -23.06 3.51
CA TRP A 219 -14.96 -23.51 2.78
C TRP A 219 -14.92 -24.99 2.40
N TRP A 220 -13.74 -25.46 1.98
CA TRP A 220 -13.58 -26.85 1.54
C TRP A 220 -13.70 -27.82 2.70
N GLU A 221 -13.13 -27.48 3.84
CA GLU A 221 -13.21 -28.26 5.07
C GLU A 221 -14.64 -28.37 5.58
N ASN A 222 -15.31 -27.22 5.67
CA ASN A 222 -16.68 -27.14 6.16
C ASN A 222 -17.72 -27.82 5.22
N ASN A 223 -17.47 -27.85 3.91
CA ASN A 223 -18.49 -28.30 2.93
C ASN A 223 -18.16 -29.62 2.21
N VAL A 224 -16.91 -30.08 2.22
CA VAL A 224 -16.49 -31.23 1.40
C VAL A 224 -15.81 -32.31 2.21
N THR A 225 -14.85 -31.98 3.07
CA THR A 225 -14.09 -32.97 3.84
C THR A 225 -14.72 -33.29 5.19
N ASP A 226 -15.51 -32.37 5.76
CA ASP A 226 -16.09 -32.44 7.11
C ASP A 226 -14.98 -32.49 8.18
N THR A 227 -13.88 -31.76 7.92
CA THR A 227 -12.78 -31.51 8.85
C THR A 227 -12.99 -30.20 9.61
N ASP A 228 -12.18 -29.94 10.64
CA ASP A 228 -12.31 -28.74 11.49
C ASP A 228 -11.37 -27.62 10.96
N PRO A 229 -11.89 -26.55 10.34
CA PRO A 229 -11.06 -25.49 9.74
C PRO A 229 -10.24 -24.65 10.75
N LEU A 230 -10.29 -25.01 12.02
CA LEU A 230 -9.48 -24.42 13.09
C LEU A 230 -8.42 -25.39 13.64
N ASN A 231 -8.33 -26.59 13.08
CA ASN A 231 -7.43 -27.63 13.56
C ASN A 231 -6.77 -28.42 12.42
N PRO A 232 -5.49 -28.14 12.10
CA PRO A 232 -4.80 -28.68 10.93
C PRO A 232 -4.62 -30.21 10.91
N ASP A 233 -5.12 -30.95 11.91
CA ASP A 233 -5.09 -32.41 12.03
C ASP A 233 -6.32 -32.83 12.84
N THR A 234 -7.50 -32.88 12.19
CA THR A 234 -8.80 -33.12 12.83
C THR A 234 -8.91 -34.48 13.53
N ASP A 235 -8.23 -35.50 13.04
CA ASP A 235 -8.29 -36.85 13.59
C ASP A 235 -7.10 -37.26 14.47
N ASP A 236 -6.15 -36.33 14.71
CA ASP A 236 -4.95 -36.51 15.54
C ASP A 236 -4.01 -37.63 15.06
N ASP A 237 -3.96 -37.94 13.76
CA ASP A 237 -3.13 -39.02 13.22
C ASP A 237 -1.69 -38.55 12.84
N LEU A 238 -1.35 -37.30 13.06
CA LEU A 238 -0.07 -36.62 12.77
C LEU A 238 0.15 -36.27 11.28
N LEU A 239 -0.84 -36.39 10.44
CA LEU A 239 -0.88 -35.82 9.10
C LEU A 239 -1.88 -34.64 9.15
N ASN A 240 -1.67 -33.64 8.34
CA ASN A 240 -2.67 -32.59 8.23
C ASN A 240 -3.82 -33.03 7.30
N ASP A 241 -4.97 -32.37 7.40
CA ASP A 241 -6.20 -32.75 6.73
C ASP A 241 -6.11 -32.73 5.19
N PHE A 242 -5.15 -31.96 4.63
CA PHE A 242 -4.81 -31.96 3.20
C PHE A 242 -4.11 -33.25 2.73
N GLN A 243 -3.49 -34.06 3.60
CA GLN A 243 -2.72 -35.25 3.26
C GLN A 243 -3.54 -36.53 3.34
#